data_9b71dadb48dd63a96e8f6fbf0930d619
#
_entry.id   9b71dadb48dd63a96e8f6fbf0930d619
#
_cell.length_a   1.000
_cell.length_b   1.000
_cell.length_c   1.000
_cell.angle_alpha   90.00
_cell.angle_beta   90.00
_cell.angle_gamma   90.00
#
_symmetry.space_group_name_H-M   'P 1'
#
loop_
_entity.id
_entity.type
_entity.pdbx_description
1 polymer ?
#
loop_
_entity_poly.entity_id
_entity_poly.type
_entity_poly.pdbx_seq_one_letter_code
_entity_poly.pdbx_strand_id
1 'polypeptide(L)'
;MEYSDSGITFLLMAGGKGTRFGDQEKCMRDIDGNSILGNLIDSLTPLSHFITVSTTLKHGKTIEFCRSRNIPTIITEGIDYTDDLWHSIVKINKVPIIVMGSDTYITDLGHFRSVIASMNNSEIPIVDILQNNIFSGISLFNRIPGKGEILEYHELNSEKNFSLNINTLEDLNRLKLILSQKTAGHFQ
;
A
#
# COMPACT_ATOMS: atom_id res chain seq x y z
N MET A 1 10.39 3.18 23.39
CA MET A 1 9.09 3.68 22.88
C MET A 1 8.25 2.46 22.63
N GLU A 2 7.25 2.20 23.45
CA GLU A 2 6.26 1.16 23.17
C GLU A 2 5.45 1.63 21.96
N TYR A 3 5.58 0.91 20.87
CA TYR A 3 4.70 1.08 19.71
C TYR A 3 3.31 0.56 20.13
N SER A 4 2.37 1.45 20.35
CA SER A 4 0.98 1.04 20.49
C SER A 4 0.59 0.36 19.17
N ASP A 5 0.35 -0.95 19.23
CA ASP A 5 -0.21 -1.70 18.11
C ASP A 5 -1.54 -1.02 17.75
N SER A 6 -1.56 -0.30 16.63
CA SER A 6 -2.73 0.48 16.20
C SER A 6 -3.93 -0.40 15.87
N GLY A 7 -3.76 -1.72 15.87
CA GLY A 7 -4.79 -2.68 15.44
C GLY A 7 -5.13 -2.60 13.94
N ILE A 8 -4.46 -1.70 13.19
CA ILE A 8 -4.66 -1.51 11.75
C ILE A 8 -4.01 -2.66 10.98
N THR A 9 -4.71 -3.19 9.99
CA THR A 9 -4.16 -4.14 9.03
C THR A 9 -3.81 -3.41 7.73
N PHE A 10 -2.60 -3.62 7.20
CA PHE A 10 -2.23 -3.18 5.86
C PHE A 10 -2.45 -4.31 4.87
N LEU A 11 -3.25 -4.06 3.83
CA LEU A 11 -3.46 -4.94 2.69
C LEU A 11 -2.77 -4.35 1.46
N LEU A 12 -1.71 -5.01 0.99
CA LEU A 12 -0.93 -4.60 -0.17
C LEU A 12 -1.38 -5.37 -1.40
N MET A 13 -1.95 -4.66 -2.38
CA MET A 13 -2.47 -5.27 -3.61
C MET A 13 -1.34 -5.43 -4.64
N ALA A 14 -0.92 -6.67 -4.89
CA ALA A 14 0.18 -7.03 -5.79
C ALA A 14 -0.25 -7.91 -6.98
N GLY A 15 -1.55 -7.89 -7.34
CA GLY A 15 -2.16 -8.74 -8.37
C GLY A 15 -2.29 -8.10 -9.76
N GLY A 16 -1.80 -6.88 -9.97
CA GLY A 16 -1.99 -6.12 -11.21
C GLY A 16 -1.34 -6.74 -12.44
N LYS A 17 -1.98 -6.58 -13.64
CA LYS A 17 -1.49 -7.12 -14.92
C LYS A 17 -0.18 -6.50 -15.42
N GLY A 18 0.32 -5.43 -14.80
CA GLY A 18 1.59 -4.78 -15.12
C GLY A 18 1.75 -4.26 -16.56
N THR A 19 0.65 -4.15 -17.31
CA THR A 19 0.65 -3.90 -18.78
C THR A 19 1.34 -2.60 -19.18
N ARG A 20 1.28 -1.56 -18.33
CA ARG A 20 1.90 -0.26 -18.60
C ARG A 20 3.42 -0.26 -18.41
N PHE A 21 3.95 -1.20 -17.65
CA PHE A 21 5.37 -1.28 -17.31
C PHE A 21 6.10 -2.39 -18.08
N GLY A 22 5.34 -3.24 -18.81
CA GLY A 22 5.90 -4.43 -19.48
C GLY A 22 6.41 -5.51 -18.51
N ASP A 23 6.11 -5.38 -17.22
CA ASP A 23 6.54 -6.28 -16.15
C ASP A 23 5.38 -6.55 -15.21
N GLN A 24 4.93 -7.79 -15.14
CA GLN A 24 3.79 -8.19 -14.30
C GLN A 24 4.11 -8.05 -12.79
N GLU A 25 5.37 -8.15 -12.42
CA GLU A 25 5.82 -8.06 -11.02
C GLU A 25 6.62 -6.78 -10.76
N LYS A 26 6.12 -5.62 -11.23
CA LYS A 26 6.77 -4.32 -11.07
C LYS A 26 7.14 -3.97 -9.62
N CYS A 27 6.37 -4.44 -8.64
CA CYS A 27 6.64 -4.24 -7.21
C CYS A 27 7.93 -4.96 -6.74
N MET A 28 8.43 -5.92 -7.53
CA MET A 28 9.70 -6.63 -7.26
C MET A 28 10.92 -5.95 -7.90
N ARG A 29 10.76 -4.80 -8.56
CA ARG A 29 11.90 -4.03 -9.06
C ARG A 29 12.73 -3.46 -7.95
N ASP A 30 14.04 -3.50 -8.17
CA ASP A 30 15.03 -2.98 -7.22
C ASP A 30 15.05 -1.45 -7.19
N ILE A 31 15.09 -0.91 -5.97
CA ILE A 31 15.38 0.48 -5.64
C ILE A 31 16.38 0.47 -4.49
N ASP A 32 17.62 0.85 -4.80
CA ASP A 32 18.72 0.96 -3.83
C ASP A 32 18.96 -0.33 -3.00
N GLY A 33 18.90 -1.49 -3.67
CA GLY A 33 19.21 -2.79 -3.07
C GLY A 33 18.03 -3.49 -2.39
N ASN A 34 16.81 -2.93 -2.49
CA ASN A 34 15.59 -3.59 -2.02
C ASN A 34 14.47 -3.46 -3.07
N SER A 35 13.51 -4.39 -3.08
CA SER A 35 12.36 -4.26 -3.97
C SER A 35 11.43 -3.11 -3.55
N ILE A 36 10.62 -2.59 -4.47
CA ILE A 36 9.58 -1.58 -4.15
C ILE A 36 8.70 -2.12 -3.01
N LEU A 37 8.21 -3.36 -3.14
CA LEU A 37 7.41 -4.03 -2.13
C LEU A 37 8.16 -4.17 -0.80
N GLY A 38 9.46 -4.50 -0.84
CA GLY A 38 10.30 -4.60 0.34
C GLY A 38 10.41 -3.27 1.08
N ASN A 39 10.71 -2.18 0.36
CA ASN A 39 10.76 -0.83 0.92
C ASN A 39 9.42 -0.41 1.53
N LEU A 40 8.30 -0.75 0.88
CA LEU A 40 6.97 -0.46 1.40
C LEU A 40 6.73 -1.21 2.72
N ILE A 41 6.97 -2.52 2.77
CA ILE A 41 6.80 -3.34 3.99
C ILE A 41 7.69 -2.81 5.12
N ASP A 42 8.96 -2.50 4.84
CA ASP A 42 9.89 -1.96 5.83
C ASP A 42 9.41 -0.61 6.40
N SER A 43 8.79 0.23 5.56
CA SER A 43 8.18 1.50 5.97
C SER A 43 6.92 1.33 6.82
N LEU A 44 6.14 0.27 6.59
CA LEU A 44 4.88 0.01 7.30
C LEU A 44 5.08 -0.77 8.61
N THR A 45 6.13 -1.58 8.72
CA THR A 45 6.43 -2.41 9.91
C THR A 45 6.44 -1.60 11.22
N PRO A 46 6.96 -0.36 11.29
CA PRO A 46 6.86 0.46 12.49
C PRO A 46 5.46 0.97 12.83
N LEU A 47 4.49 0.84 11.91
CA LEU A 47 3.12 1.31 12.10
C LEU A 47 2.19 0.17 12.51
N SER A 48 2.43 -1.05 12.04
CA SER A 48 1.66 -2.25 12.38
C SER A 48 2.43 -3.52 12.06
N HIS A 49 2.20 -4.56 12.85
CA HIS A 49 2.68 -5.92 12.58
C HIS A 49 1.72 -6.72 11.66
N PHE A 50 0.54 -6.18 11.36
CA PHE A 50 -0.47 -6.84 10.52
C PHE A 50 -0.34 -6.34 9.08
N ILE A 51 0.58 -6.93 8.32
CA ILE A 51 0.78 -6.65 6.90
C ILE A 51 0.47 -7.91 6.11
N THR A 52 -0.40 -7.82 5.12
CA THR A 52 -0.80 -8.93 4.25
C THR A 52 -0.66 -8.51 2.79
N VAL A 53 -0.11 -9.37 1.95
CA VAL A 53 0.00 -9.14 0.50
C VAL A 53 -1.03 -9.97 -0.23
N SER A 54 -1.86 -9.32 -1.06
CA SER A 54 -2.77 -10.01 -2.00
C SER A 54 -2.11 -10.08 -3.38
N THR A 55 -2.04 -11.27 -3.95
CA THR A 55 -1.41 -11.50 -5.26
C THR A 55 -2.03 -12.70 -5.97
N THR A 56 -1.58 -13.00 -7.18
CA THR A 56 -2.05 -14.16 -7.96
C THR A 56 -0.94 -15.20 -8.13
N LEU A 57 -1.30 -16.44 -8.47
CA LEU A 57 -0.31 -17.51 -8.74
C LEU A 57 0.68 -17.17 -9.86
N LYS A 58 0.37 -16.18 -10.71
CA LYS A 58 1.25 -15.73 -11.80
C LYS A 58 2.46 -14.91 -11.30
N HIS A 59 2.42 -14.42 -10.05
CA HIS A 59 3.44 -13.57 -9.48
C HIS A 59 4.39 -14.36 -8.56
N GLY A 60 5.17 -15.26 -9.17
CA GLY A 60 6.04 -16.18 -8.45
C GLY A 60 7.10 -15.52 -7.60
N LYS A 61 7.74 -14.44 -8.09
CA LYS A 61 8.76 -13.69 -7.33
C LYS A 61 8.15 -13.00 -6.10
N THR A 62 6.96 -12.43 -6.24
CA THR A 62 6.24 -11.79 -5.13
C THR A 62 5.89 -12.81 -4.05
N ILE A 63 5.40 -13.99 -4.43
CA ILE A 63 5.07 -15.09 -3.51
C ILE A 63 6.33 -15.57 -2.77
N GLU A 64 7.42 -15.79 -3.49
CA GLU A 64 8.69 -16.25 -2.91
C GLU A 64 9.28 -15.20 -1.94
N PHE A 65 9.24 -13.93 -2.32
CA PHE A 65 9.66 -12.82 -1.46
C PHE A 65 8.84 -12.79 -0.16
N CYS A 66 7.51 -12.84 -0.25
CA CYS A 66 6.65 -12.86 0.94
C CYS A 66 6.94 -14.07 1.83
N ARG A 67 7.14 -15.25 1.24
CA ARG A 67 7.49 -16.47 1.96
C ARG A 67 8.82 -16.32 2.70
N SER A 68 9.86 -15.79 2.05
CA SER A 68 11.18 -15.60 2.65
C SER A 68 11.20 -14.63 3.84
N ARG A 69 10.24 -13.71 3.87
CA ARG A 69 10.07 -12.72 4.95
C ARG A 69 8.95 -13.05 5.94
N ASN A 70 8.31 -14.21 5.83
CA ASN A 70 7.16 -14.63 6.64
C ASN A 70 5.98 -13.63 6.57
N ILE A 71 5.77 -12.98 5.41
CA ILE A 71 4.65 -12.08 5.19
C ILE A 71 3.41 -12.89 4.77
N PRO A 72 2.28 -12.79 5.48
CA PRO A 72 1.04 -13.42 5.09
C PRO A 72 0.63 -13.06 3.67
N THR A 73 0.23 -14.07 2.89
CA THR A 73 -0.11 -13.89 1.48
C THR A 73 -1.49 -14.47 1.19
N ILE A 74 -2.32 -13.69 0.50
CA ILE A 74 -3.61 -14.11 -0.03
C ILE A 74 -3.46 -14.30 -1.54
N ILE A 75 -3.75 -15.52 -2.01
CA ILE A 75 -3.78 -15.82 -3.44
C ILE A 75 -5.18 -15.62 -3.95
N THR A 76 -5.32 -14.76 -4.98
CA THR A 76 -6.56 -14.44 -5.67
C THR A 76 -6.53 -14.96 -7.10
N GLU A 77 -7.68 -14.94 -7.78
CA GLU A 77 -7.80 -15.45 -9.16
C GLU A 77 -7.25 -14.48 -10.22
N GLY A 78 -7.17 -13.17 -9.89
CA GLY A 78 -6.70 -12.14 -10.82
C GLY A 78 -7.69 -11.85 -11.94
N ILE A 79 -8.99 -11.97 -11.68
CA ILE A 79 -10.09 -11.65 -12.62
C ILE A 79 -10.09 -10.15 -12.84
N ASP A 80 -10.33 -9.40 -11.77
CA ASP A 80 -10.21 -7.94 -11.74
C ASP A 80 -9.81 -7.45 -10.34
N TYR A 81 -9.52 -6.14 -10.25
CA TYR A 81 -9.07 -5.52 -9.01
C TYR A 81 -10.14 -5.56 -7.90
N THR A 82 -11.39 -5.34 -8.25
CA THR A 82 -12.50 -5.25 -7.28
C THR A 82 -12.79 -6.61 -6.66
N ASP A 83 -12.82 -7.67 -7.46
CA ASP A 83 -13.00 -9.05 -6.99
C ASP A 83 -11.84 -9.49 -6.09
N ASP A 84 -10.59 -9.22 -6.51
CA ASP A 84 -9.40 -9.55 -5.74
C ASP A 84 -9.35 -8.79 -4.40
N LEU A 85 -9.72 -7.50 -4.41
CA LEU A 85 -9.82 -6.67 -3.22
C LEU A 85 -10.88 -7.19 -2.26
N TRP A 86 -12.10 -7.42 -2.76
CA TRP A 86 -13.21 -7.92 -1.94
C TRP A 86 -12.86 -9.28 -1.31
N HIS A 87 -12.34 -10.22 -2.10
CA HIS A 87 -11.89 -11.53 -1.62
C HIS A 87 -10.85 -11.38 -0.49
N SER A 88 -9.91 -10.47 -0.66
CA SER A 88 -8.83 -10.24 0.32
C SER A 88 -9.35 -9.62 1.61
N ILE A 89 -10.22 -8.60 1.54
CA ILE A 89 -10.83 -7.96 2.71
C ILE A 89 -11.66 -8.97 3.51
N VAL A 90 -12.51 -9.76 2.83
CA VAL A 90 -13.33 -10.79 3.47
C VAL A 90 -12.48 -11.86 4.13
N LYS A 91 -11.36 -12.27 3.51
CA LYS A 91 -10.45 -13.27 4.06
C LYS A 91 -9.68 -12.77 5.27
N ILE A 92 -9.29 -11.50 5.31
CA ILE A 92 -8.67 -10.85 6.49
C ILE A 92 -9.68 -10.79 7.64
N ASN A 93 -10.94 -10.48 7.36
CA ASN A 93 -12.06 -10.43 8.31
C ASN A 93 -11.75 -9.63 9.60
N LYS A 94 -10.98 -8.56 9.50
CA LYS A 94 -10.61 -7.67 10.61
C LYS A 94 -10.50 -6.25 10.08
N VAL A 95 -11.11 -5.30 10.76
CA VAL A 95 -11.03 -3.87 10.45
C VAL A 95 -10.39 -3.13 11.63
N PRO A 96 -9.81 -1.95 11.41
CA PRO A 96 -9.66 -1.24 10.15
C PRO A 96 -8.59 -1.84 9.23
N ILE A 97 -8.81 -1.74 7.90
CA ILE A 97 -7.85 -2.18 6.88
C ILE A 97 -7.45 -0.99 6.03
N ILE A 98 -6.15 -0.73 5.93
CA ILE A 98 -5.61 0.19 4.92
C ILE A 98 -5.20 -0.62 3.69
N VAL A 99 -5.86 -0.33 2.58
CA VAL A 99 -5.57 -0.92 1.27
C VAL A 99 -4.68 0.02 0.49
N MET A 100 -3.64 -0.51 -0.13
CA MET A 100 -2.75 0.26 -1.01
C MET A 100 -2.09 -0.61 -2.07
N GLY A 101 -1.65 0.00 -3.15
CA GLY A 101 -0.87 -0.69 -4.20
C GLY A 101 0.50 -1.12 -3.67
N SER A 102 0.95 -2.32 -4.04
CA SER A 102 2.29 -2.84 -3.70
C SER A 102 3.43 -2.07 -4.38
N ASP A 103 3.11 -1.20 -5.30
CA ASP A 103 4.00 -0.31 -6.04
C ASP A 103 4.05 1.12 -5.47
N THR A 104 3.52 1.30 -4.28
CA THR A 104 3.58 2.56 -3.53
C THR A 104 4.92 2.69 -2.80
N TYR A 105 5.53 3.87 -2.85
CA TYR A 105 6.69 4.25 -2.06
C TYR A 105 6.32 5.37 -1.08
N ILE A 106 6.58 5.18 0.21
CA ILE A 106 6.32 6.20 1.25
C ILE A 106 7.49 7.18 1.28
N THR A 107 7.24 8.42 0.90
CA THR A 107 8.26 9.48 0.86
C THR A 107 8.38 10.26 2.16
N ASP A 108 7.29 10.34 2.95
CA ASP A 108 7.23 10.97 4.27
C ASP A 108 6.41 10.11 5.24
N LEU A 109 7.10 9.26 6.01
CA LEU A 109 6.48 8.35 6.96
C LEU A 109 5.81 9.09 8.13
N GLY A 110 6.39 10.20 8.57
CA GLY A 110 5.84 11.00 9.67
C GLY A 110 4.47 11.61 9.30
N HIS A 111 4.40 12.19 8.10
CA HIS A 111 3.14 12.73 7.59
C HIS A 111 2.12 11.64 7.31
N PHE A 112 2.53 10.52 6.70
CA PHE A 112 1.65 9.36 6.48
C PHE A 112 1.03 8.85 7.79
N ARG A 113 1.84 8.72 8.85
CA ARG A 113 1.36 8.35 10.20
C ARG A 113 0.30 9.32 10.71
N SER A 114 0.49 10.63 10.54
CA SER A 114 -0.47 11.65 10.97
C SER A 114 -1.78 11.55 10.20
N VAL A 115 -1.73 11.31 8.91
CA VAL A 115 -2.92 11.09 8.06
C VAL A 115 -3.69 9.85 8.52
N ILE A 116 -3.02 8.71 8.74
CA ILE A 116 -3.65 7.49 9.26
C ILE A 116 -4.31 7.74 10.62
N ALA A 117 -3.62 8.42 11.54
CA ALA A 117 -4.15 8.70 12.87
C ALA A 117 -5.43 9.55 12.82
N SER A 118 -5.55 10.48 11.85
CA SER A 118 -6.74 11.31 11.69
C SER A 118 -7.96 10.52 11.19
N MET A 119 -7.75 9.37 10.52
CA MET A 119 -8.82 8.52 9.99
C MET A 119 -9.31 7.46 10.97
N ASN A 120 -8.48 7.06 11.92
CA ASN A 120 -8.69 5.85 12.74
C ASN A 120 -9.91 5.91 13.68
N ASN A 121 -10.56 7.07 13.79
CA ASN A 121 -11.77 7.29 14.61
C ASN A 121 -13.01 7.61 13.76
N SER A 122 -12.95 7.36 12.44
CA SER A 122 -14.07 7.65 11.55
C SER A 122 -15.10 6.52 11.58
N GLU A 123 -16.38 6.88 11.76
CA GLU A 123 -17.51 5.96 11.56
C GLU A 123 -17.82 5.71 10.07
N ILE A 124 -17.13 6.43 9.19
CA ILE A 124 -17.31 6.36 7.75
C ILE A 124 -16.80 5.01 7.25
N PRO A 125 -17.59 4.25 6.48
CA PRO A 125 -17.24 2.91 6.02
C PRO A 125 -15.94 2.85 5.21
N ILE A 126 -15.74 3.81 4.29
CA ILE A 126 -14.54 3.91 3.46
C ILE A 126 -14.03 5.35 3.45
N VAL A 127 -12.72 5.53 3.64
CA VAL A 127 -12.06 6.83 3.49
C VAL A 127 -10.97 6.72 2.45
N ASP A 128 -11.14 7.42 1.33
CA ASP A 128 -10.13 7.54 0.27
C ASP A 128 -9.18 8.69 0.56
N ILE A 129 -7.88 8.44 0.45
CA ILE A 129 -6.87 9.46 0.72
C ILE A 129 -6.47 10.13 -0.58
N LEU A 130 -6.61 11.46 -0.61
CA LEU A 130 -6.10 12.29 -1.69
C LEU A 130 -4.81 12.99 -1.26
N GLN A 131 -3.93 13.24 -2.21
CA GLN A 131 -2.75 14.10 -2.08
C GLN A 131 -2.88 15.24 -3.09
N ASN A 132 -3.03 16.47 -2.61
CA ASN A 132 -3.28 17.64 -3.45
C ASN A 132 -4.47 17.43 -4.41
N ASN A 133 -5.59 16.93 -3.89
CA ASN A 133 -6.83 16.62 -4.61
C ASN A 133 -6.70 15.52 -5.67
N ILE A 134 -5.63 14.71 -5.62
CA ILE A 134 -5.44 13.55 -6.50
C ILE A 134 -5.48 12.28 -5.65
N PHE A 135 -6.26 11.29 -6.06
CA PHE A 135 -6.34 10.01 -5.36
C PHE A 135 -4.96 9.35 -5.23
N SER A 136 -4.56 9.04 -4.01
CA SER A 136 -3.24 8.49 -3.70
C SER A 136 -3.10 6.99 -4.00
N GLY A 137 -4.21 6.30 -4.27
CA GLY A 137 -4.25 4.84 -4.35
C GLY A 137 -4.31 4.16 -2.97
N ILE A 138 -4.65 4.94 -1.91
CA ILE A 138 -4.73 4.45 -0.53
C ILE A 138 -6.13 4.68 -0.01
N SER A 139 -6.77 3.63 0.52
CA SER A 139 -8.11 3.68 1.10
C SER A 139 -8.13 2.98 2.45
N LEU A 140 -8.85 3.55 3.41
CA LEU A 140 -9.15 2.93 4.70
C LEU A 140 -10.55 2.31 4.66
N PHE A 141 -10.66 1.06 5.04
CA PHE A 141 -11.92 0.34 5.24
C PHE A 141 -12.17 0.17 6.74
N ASN A 142 -13.18 0.82 7.26
CA ASN A 142 -13.66 0.69 8.64
C ASN A 142 -14.76 -0.36 8.77
N ARG A 143 -15.27 -0.87 7.65
CA ARG A 143 -16.26 -1.92 7.58
C ARG A 143 -15.96 -2.88 6.43
N ILE A 144 -16.24 -4.17 6.65
CA ILE A 144 -16.15 -5.17 5.59
C ILE A 144 -17.44 -5.10 4.76
N PRO A 145 -17.35 -4.85 3.43
CA PRO A 145 -18.52 -4.79 2.58
C PRO A 145 -19.17 -6.17 2.41
N GLY A 146 -20.48 -6.22 2.40
CA GLY A 146 -21.23 -7.39 1.92
C GLY A 146 -21.02 -7.59 0.40
N LYS A 147 -21.31 -8.79 -0.10
CA LYS A 147 -21.18 -9.06 -1.55
C LYS A 147 -22.15 -8.18 -2.35
N GLY A 148 -21.60 -7.34 -3.23
CA GLY A 148 -22.38 -6.41 -4.06
C GLY A 148 -22.94 -5.21 -3.30
N GLU A 149 -22.57 -5.00 -2.06
CA GLU A 149 -22.95 -3.84 -1.28
C GLU A 149 -22.18 -2.61 -1.75
N ILE A 150 -22.89 -1.49 -1.93
CA ILE A 150 -22.30 -0.18 -2.19
C ILE A 150 -22.13 0.50 -0.84
N LEU A 151 -20.88 0.79 -0.44
CA LEU A 151 -20.58 1.52 0.76
C LEU A 151 -20.44 3.01 0.48
N GLU A 152 -20.87 3.81 1.46
CA GLU A 152 -20.55 5.23 1.49
C GLU A 152 -19.03 5.42 1.66
N TYR A 153 -18.47 6.38 0.93
CA TYR A 153 -17.07 6.76 1.07
C TYR A 153 -16.93 8.27 1.22
N HIS A 154 -15.85 8.68 1.89
CA HIS A 154 -15.45 10.08 2.00
C HIS A 154 -14.00 10.23 1.52
N GLU A 155 -13.68 11.44 1.09
CA GLU A 155 -12.33 11.79 0.66
C GLU A 155 -11.65 12.63 1.75
N LEU A 156 -10.46 12.21 2.16
CA LEU A 156 -9.57 12.98 3.03
C LEU A 156 -8.42 13.54 2.20
N ASN A 157 -8.40 14.84 1.99
CA ASN A 157 -7.32 15.47 1.24
C ASN A 157 -6.15 15.88 2.14
N SER A 158 -4.96 15.43 1.77
CA SER A 158 -3.68 15.92 2.30
C SER A 158 -3.09 16.95 1.36
N GLU A 159 -2.77 18.14 1.86
CA GLU A 159 -2.09 19.18 1.09
C GLU A 159 -0.61 18.88 0.82
N LYS A 160 -0.07 17.80 1.43
CA LYS A 160 1.31 17.35 1.25
C LYS A 160 1.36 15.97 0.65
N ASN A 161 2.32 15.76 -0.25
CA ASN A 161 2.63 14.43 -0.76
C ASN A 161 3.45 13.67 0.30
N PHE A 162 3.03 12.45 0.60
CA PHE A 162 3.72 11.53 1.50
C PHE A 162 4.00 10.17 0.86
N SER A 163 3.45 9.94 -0.33
CA SER A 163 3.67 8.72 -1.10
C SER A 163 3.73 8.98 -2.60
N LEU A 164 4.30 8.04 -3.33
CA LEU A 164 4.40 8.03 -4.79
C LEU A 164 4.06 6.63 -5.29
N ASN A 165 3.12 6.53 -6.23
CA ASN A 165 2.83 5.29 -6.95
C ASN A 165 3.79 5.15 -8.14
N ILE A 166 4.53 4.04 -8.21
CA ILE A 166 5.51 3.80 -9.26
C ILE A 166 4.86 3.01 -10.39
N ASN A 167 4.23 3.72 -11.32
CA ASN A 167 3.50 3.15 -12.45
C ASN A 167 4.25 3.16 -13.76
N THR A 168 5.30 3.98 -13.86
CA THR A 168 6.08 4.22 -15.07
C THR A 168 7.59 4.30 -14.75
N LEU A 169 8.43 4.23 -15.78
CA LEU A 169 9.87 4.51 -15.63
C LEU A 169 10.12 5.97 -15.21
N GLU A 170 9.24 6.88 -15.57
CA GLU A 170 9.31 8.28 -15.16
C GLU A 170 9.10 8.41 -13.66
N ASP A 171 8.10 7.70 -13.09
CA ASP A 171 7.88 7.67 -11.63
C ASP A 171 9.11 7.12 -10.90
N LEU A 172 9.72 6.06 -11.43
CA LEU A 172 10.93 5.49 -10.88
C LEU A 172 12.11 6.48 -10.89
N ASN A 173 12.29 7.22 -12.00
CA ASN A 173 13.32 8.23 -12.10
C ASN A 173 13.06 9.41 -11.15
N ARG A 174 11.80 9.84 -11.02
CA ARG A 174 11.38 10.85 -10.04
C ARG A 174 11.69 10.42 -8.62
N LEU A 175 11.42 9.15 -8.26
CA LEU A 175 11.75 8.62 -6.94
C LEU A 175 13.25 8.67 -6.68
N LYS A 176 14.09 8.21 -7.64
CA LYS A 176 15.55 8.26 -7.51
C LYS A 176 16.06 9.68 -7.28
N LEU A 177 15.44 10.67 -7.93
CA LEU A 177 15.77 12.08 -7.72
C LEU A 177 15.43 12.54 -6.29
N ILE A 178 14.27 12.16 -5.76
CA ILE A 178 13.85 12.46 -4.38
C ILE A 178 14.84 11.84 -3.38
N LEU A 179 15.25 10.59 -3.59
CA LEU A 179 16.17 9.88 -2.71
C LEU A 179 17.56 10.53 -2.72
N SER A 180 18.09 10.88 -3.89
CA SER A 180 19.39 11.55 -4.01
C SER A 180 19.45 12.91 -3.29
N GLN A 181 18.37 13.68 -3.33
CA GLN A 181 18.25 14.96 -2.63
C GLN A 181 18.24 14.79 -1.10
N LYS A 182 17.58 13.73 -0.58
CA LYS A 182 17.56 13.42 0.86
C LYS A 182 18.96 13.06 1.37
N THR A 183 19.72 12.29 0.59
CA THR A 183 21.08 11.88 0.95
C THR A 183 22.02 13.09 0.97
N ALA A 184 21.89 14.03 0.03
CA ALA A 184 22.71 15.24 -0.03
C ALA A 184 22.42 16.23 1.13
N GLY A 185 21.18 16.28 1.63
CA GLY A 185 20.80 17.17 2.74
C GLY A 185 21.23 16.70 4.14
N HIS A 186 21.74 15.48 4.29
CA HIS A 186 22.23 14.93 5.58
C HIS A 186 23.74 15.18 5.82
N PHE A 187 24.42 15.82 4.88
CA PHE A 187 25.87 16.16 4.98
C PHE A 187 26.14 17.65 5.19
N GLN A 188 25.15 18.43 5.63
CA GLN A 188 25.35 19.83 6.02
C GLN A 188 25.15 20.04 7.52
#